data_bbe5c5ba8f498736a910e3ae3fd0ef21
#
_entry.id   bbe5c5ba8f498736a910e3ae3fd0ef21
#
_cell.length_a   1.000
_cell.length_b   1.000
_cell.length_c   1.000
_cell.angle_alpha   90.00
_cell.angle_beta   90.00
_cell.angle_gamma   90.00
#
_symmetry.space_group_name_H-M   'P 1'
#
loop_
_entity.id
_entity.type
_entity.pdbx_description
1 polymer ?
#
loop_
_entity_poly.entity_id
_entity_poly.type
_entity_poly.pdbx_seq_one_letter_code
_entity_poly.pdbx_strand_id
1 'polypeptide(L)'
;ILDPVDKMDGDSLPVSAFVDHADGTFELGASAYEKRGVSAFVPEWHADRCVQCNNCAFVCPHATLRPFALDEIEAKNAPEAAKVLPIKIGKGKNKYGFTMAVSPLDCMGCGVCVTQCGTHALEMVPMESQLEQQKVFDYCVEHVADKPDMFKADNVKFSQFRQPHLEFSGSCAGCAETSYARLVTQLFGDHMMISNATGCSSIWGGPAATSPYTVNKEGKGPAWANSLFEDNAEHGLGLYLGQKKIRDDLKHKVEQLVKLPGCCAELKAAAQNWLDTYGDTNANQAASAAFIKELEEDVLPVDDCITFLGSDHAKQLFGDKAEGMLAHMKQIKAEGAVHCDCPACSLASEILEKKDFLNKKSCWIFGGD
;
A
#
# COMPACT_ATOMS: atom_id res chain seq x y z
N ILE A 1 15.83 14.03 9.91
CA ILE A 1 16.34 14.92 8.83
C ILE A 1 15.43 16.13 8.71
N LEU A 2 14.10 15.95 8.50
CA LEU A 2 13.18 17.04 8.18
C LEU A 2 13.09 18.10 9.28
N ASP A 3 12.95 17.69 10.54
CA ASP A 3 12.77 18.61 11.65
C ASP A 3 13.92 19.64 11.86
N PRO A 4 15.21 19.25 11.77
CA PRO A 4 16.29 20.24 11.74
C PRO A 4 16.30 21.10 10.48
N VAL A 5 15.98 20.53 9.31
CA VAL A 5 15.94 21.28 8.04
C VAL A 5 14.84 22.34 8.07
N ASP A 6 13.64 22.01 8.57
CA ASP A 6 12.52 22.95 8.72
C ASP A 6 12.83 24.08 9.70
N LYS A 7 13.67 23.81 10.71
CA LYS A 7 14.18 24.81 11.64
C LYS A 7 15.37 25.62 11.10
N MET A 8 15.74 25.46 9.84
CA MET A 8 16.92 26.08 9.22
C MET A 8 18.24 25.72 9.90
N ASP A 9 18.31 24.54 10.53
CA ASP A 9 19.46 24.00 11.25
C ASP A 9 19.98 22.69 10.60
N GLY A 10 19.84 22.57 9.30
CA GLY A 10 20.28 21.38 8.53
C GLY A 10 21.78 21.09 8.65
N ASP A 11 22.60 22.13 8.86
CA ASP A 11 24.05 22.00 9.03
C ASP A 11 24.46 21.26 10.32
N SER A 12 23.54 21.12 11.28
CA SER A 12 23.75 20.30 12.49
C SER A 12 23.72 18.80 12.22
N LEU A 13 23.18 18.38 11.06
CA LEU A 13 23.06 16.97 10.69
C LEU A 13 24.40 16.42 10.18
N PRO A 14 24.90 15.30 10.72
CA PRO A 14 26.05 14.63 10.16
C PRO A 14 25.72 13.99 8.80
N VAL A 15 26.72 13.86 7.93
CA VAL A 15 26.55 13.20 6.61
C VAL A 15 25.96 11.78 6.76
N SER A 16 26.29 11.08 7.85
CA SER A 16 25.76 9.76 8.16
C SER A 16 24.23 9.71 8.35
N ALA A 17 23.59 10.84 8.63
CA ALA A 17 22.12 10.90 8.70
C ALA A 17 21.44 10.67 7.34
N PHE A 18 22.19 10.81 6.23
CA PHE A 18 21.68 10.67 4.87
C PHE A 18 22.07 9.34 4.20
N VAL A 19 22.68 8.41 4.92
CA VAL A 19 23.16 7.13 4.33
C VAL A 19 22.03 6.34 3.71
N ASP A 20 20.88 6.29 4.38
CA ASP A 20 19.70 5.55 3.90
C ASP A 20 18.98 6.25 2.73
N HIS A 21 19.41 7.47 2.41
CA HIS A 21 18.88 8.30 1.31
C HIS A 21 19.96 8.66 0.27
N ALA A 22 21.07 7.90 0.24
CA ALA A 22 22.21 8.18 -0.63
C ALA A 22 21.87 8.11 -2.14
N ASP A 23 20.81 7.39 -2.49
CA ASP A 23 20.25 7.30 -3.84
C ASP A 23 19.23 8.40 -4.16
N GLY A 24 18.94 9.30 -3.21
CA GLY A 24 17.96 10.39 -3.37
C GLY A 24 16.52 9.97 -3.11
N THR A 25 16.25 8.76 -2.64
CA THR A 25 14.90 8.32 -2.27
C THR A 25 14.49 8.86 -0.89
N PHE A 26 13.20 9.08 -0.72
CA PHE A 26 12.57 9.41 0.57
C PHE A 26 11.36 8.51 0.79
N GLU A 27 11.00 8.30 2.05
CA GLU A 27 9.83 7.52 2.41
C GLU A 27 8.53 8.20 1.98
N LEU A 28 7.55 7.41 1.57
CA LEU A 28 6.21 7.89 1.29
C LEU A 28 5.49 8.28 2.59
N GLY A 29 4.50 9.19 2.47
CA GLY A 29 3.64 9.57 3.60
C GLY A 29 4.21 10.64 4.53
N ALA A 30 5.29 11.34 4.14
CA ALA A 30 5.90 12.39 4.95
C ALA A 30 4.93 13.53 5.33
N SER A 31 3.92 13.81 4.49
CA SER A 31 2.88 14.81 4.78
C SER A 31 2.10 14.54 6.07
N ALA A 32 2.02 13.29 6.54
CA ALA A 32 1.34 12.93 7.78
C ALA A 32 1.98 13.55 9.03
N TYR A 33 3.26 13.92 8.96
CA TYR A 33 4.02 14.46 10.07
C TYR A 33 4.06 16.00 10.11
N GLU A 34 3.63 16.69 9.05
CA GLU A 34 3.68 18.15 9.00
C GLU A 34 2.74 18.82 10.01
N LYS A 35 1.53 18.32 10.19
CA LYS A 35 0.54 18.86 11.15
C LYS A 35 0.44 20.37 11.13
N ARG A 36 0.23 20.95 9.94
CA ARG A 36 0.36 22.40 9.64
C ARG A 36 -0.56 23.30 10.48
N GLY A 37 -1.76 22.81 10.85
CA GLY A 37 -2.71 23.56 11.68
C GLY A 37 -3.14 24.89 11.09
N VAL A 38 -3.27 24.97 9.75
CA VAL A 38 -3.48 26.26 9.05
C VAL A 38 -4.91 26.76 9.07
N SER A 39 -5.87 25.93 9.46
CA SER A 39 -7.28 26.30 9.42
C SER A 39 -7.75 26.92 10.74
N ALA A 40 -8.41 28.09 10.68
CA ALA A 40 -9.06 28.67 11.85
C ALA A 40 -10.32 27.89 12.28
N PHE A 41 -11.00 27.23 11.33
CA PHE A 41 -12.22 26.46 11.58
C PHE A 41 -12.12 25.07 10.97
N VAL A 42 -12.54 24.06 11.73
CA VAL A 42 -12.55 22.65 11.32
C VAL A 42 -13.91 22.00 11.58
N PRO A 43 -14.27 20.91 10.90
CA PRO A 43 -15.57 20.28 11.12
C PRO A 43 -15.61 19.54 12.46
N GLU A 44 -16.60 19.85 13.30
CA GLU A 44 -17.03 19.03 14.42
C GLU A 44 -18.04 18.00 13.93
N TRP A 45 -17.90 16.73 14.36
CA TRP A 45 -18.84 15.67 14.05
C TRP A 45 -19.87 15.45 15.16
N HIS A 46 -21.15 15.59 14.80
CA HIS A 46 -22.30 15.34 15.66
C HIS A 46 -22.82 13.91 15.38
N ALA A 47 -22.45 12.99 16.25
CA ALA A 47 -22.73 11.58 16.10
C ALA A 47 -24.23 11.23 16.07
N ASP A 48 -25.05 11.93 16.83
CA ASP A 48 -26.51 11.78 16.93
C ASP A 48 -27.25 12.04 15.63
N ARG A 49 -26.74 12.95 14.79
CA ARG A 49 -27.31 13.31 13.48
C ARG A 49 -26.74 12.50 12.32
N CYS A 50 -25.70 11.69 12.56
CA CYS A 50 -24.99 10.99 11.50
C CYS A 50 -25.73 9.73 11.03
N VAL A 51 -25.93 9.61 9.71
CA VAL A 51 -26.53 8.44 9.04
C VAL A 51 -25.50 7.50 8.45
N GLN A 52 -24.21 7.72 8.67
CA GLN A 52 -23.09 6.89 8.22
C GLN A 52 -23.03 6.72 6.68
N CYS A 53 -23.35 7.77 5.92
CA CYS A 53 -23.29 7.72 4.45
C CYS A 53 -21.89 7.87 3.88
N ASN A 54 -20.91 8.37 4.66
CA ASN A 54 -19.53 8.62 4.30
C ASN A 54 -19.29 9.64 3.17
N ASN A 55 -20.32 10.43 2.79
CA ASN A 55 -20.18 11.47 1.76
C ASN A 55 -19.14 12.52 2.16
N CYS A 56 -19.06 12.89 3.44
CA CYS A 56 -18.08 13.84 3.94
C CYS A 56 -16.63 13.36 3.76
N ALA A 57 -16.36 12.08 3.98
CA ALA A 57 -15.07 11.49 3.71
C ALA A 57 -14.80 11.43 2.20
N PHE A 58 -15.80 11.06 1.41
CA PHE A 58 -15.70 10.96 -0.04
C PHE A 58 -15.30 12.28 -0.71
N VAL A 59 -15.84 13.40 -0.25
CA VAL A 59 -15.56 14.73 -0.84
C VAL A 59 -14.35 15.43 -0.23
N CYS A 60 -13.75 14.88 0.83
CA CYS A 60 -12.61 15.51 1.48
C CYS A 60 -11.34 15.41 0.60
N PRO A 61 -10.78 16.55 0.11
CA PRO A 61 -9.62 16.51 -0.77
C PRO A 61 -8.33 16.05 -0.07
N HIS A 62 -8.27 16.27 1.24
CA HIS A 62 -7.05 16.07 2.04
C HIS A 62 -7.10 14.81 2.92
N ALA A 63 -8.17 13.99 2.79
CA ALA A 63 -8.35 12.76 3.58
C ALA A 63 -8.32 12.97 5.12
N THR A 64 -8.75 14.14 5.58
CA THR A 64 -8.75 14.49 7.02
C THR A 64 -10.01 14.05 7.75
N LEU A 65 -11.04 13.61 7.03
CA LEU A 65 -12.22 12.94 7.57
C LEU A 65 -12.24 11.49 7.09
N ARG A 66 -12.25 10.55 8.03
CA ARG A 66 -12.27 9.12 7.70
C ARG A 66 -13.24 8.35 8.58
N PRO A 67 -14.09 7.47 8.00
CA PRO A 67 -14.89 6.54 8.77
C PRO A 67 -14.04 5.34 9.19
N PHE A 68 -14.22 4.90 10.43
CA PHE A 68 -13.60 3.68 10.94
C PHE A 68 -14.65 2.74 11.52
N ALA A 69 -14.41 1.43 11.37
CA ALA A 69 -15.20 0.38 11.99
C ALA A 69 -14.34 -0.28 13.07
N LEU A 70 -14.72 -0.09 14.34
CA LEU A 70 -13.98 -0.54 15.50
C LEU A 70 -14.60 -1.83 16.05
N ASP A 71 -13.79 -2.83 16.34
CA ASP A 71 -14.24 -3.96 17.17
C ASP A 71 -14.34 -3.56 18.66
N GLU A 72 -14.72 -4.50 19.53
CA GLU A 72 -14.91 -4.24 20.94
C GLU A 72 -13.62 -3.81 21.66
N ILE A 73 -12.47 -4.37 21.24
CA ILE A 73 -11.16 -4.06 21.84
C ILE A 73 -10.70 -2.70 21.35
N GLU A 74 -10.79 -2.45 20.06
CA GLU A 74 -10.45 -1.17 19.43
C GLU A 74 -11.31 -0.03 20.00
N ALA A 75 -12.62 -0.27 20.18
CA ALA A 75 -13.53 0.72 20.75
C ALA A 75 -13.26 1.00 22.25
N LYS A 76 -12.87 -0.02 23.01
CA LYS A 76 -12.55 0.11 24.43
C LYS A 76 -11.25 0.89 24.67
N ASN A 77 -10.28 0.72 23.78
CA ASN A 77 -8.97 1.37 23.89
C ASN A 77 -8.93 2.75 23.22
N ALA A 78 -10.00 3.16 22.54
CA ALA A 78 -10.09 4.46 21.89
C ALA A 78 -9.99 5.61 22.91
N PRO A 79 -9.40 6.76 22.54
CA PRO A 79 -9.36 7.95 23.40
C PRO A 79 -10.73 8.36 23.88
N GLU A 80 -10.82 8.96 25.07
CA GLU A 80 -12.09 9.38 25.71
C GLU A 80 -12.94 10.30 24.80
N ALA A 81 -12.28 11.11 23.99
CA ALA A 81 -12.95 12.00 23.04
C ALA A 81 -13.61 11.27 21.85
N ALA A 82 -13.36 9.97 21.68
CA ALA A 82 -13.93 9.19 20.57
C ALA A 82 -15.43 8.96 20.78
N LYS A 83 -16.22 9.40 19.80
CA LYS A 83 -17.67 9.13 19.75
C LYS A 83 -17.87 7.85 18.91
N VAL A 84 -18.27 6.75 19.53
CA VAL A 84 -18.48 5.45 18.86
C VAL A 84 -19.97 5.12 18.84
N LEU A 85 -20.52 4.88 17.65
CA LEU A 85 -21.92 4.49 17.42
C LEU A 85 -22.01 3.05 16.95
N PRO A 86 -23.12 2.33 17.15
CA PRO A 86 -23.35 1.07 16.45
C PRO A 86 -23.30 1.28 14.93
N ILE A 87 -22.57 0.41 14.22
CA ILE A 87 -22.50 0.48 12.78
C ILE A 87 -23.84 0.02 12.16
N LYS A 88 -24.38 0.86 11.26
CA LYS A 88 -25.69 0.64 10.62
C LYS A 88 -25.58 0.05 9.20
N ILE A 89 -24.37 -0.09 8.69
CA ILE A 89 -24.05 -0.43 7.30
C ILE A 89 -23.14 -1.66 7.21
N GLY A 90 -23.15 -2.33 6.06
CA GLY A 90 -22.27 -3.47 5.79
C GLY A 90 -22.76 -4.81 6.35
N LYS A 91 -22.01 -5.88 6.06
CA LYS A 91 -22.29 -7.24 6.54
C LYS A 91 -22.04 -7.42 8.06
N GLY A 92 -21.37 -6.50 8.69
CA GLY A 92 -21.04 -6.49 10.13
C GLY A 92 -21.96 -5.63 10.97
N LYS A 93 -23.15 -5.33 10.47
CA LYS A 93 -24.18 -4.61 11.22
C LYS A 93 -24.31 -5.20 12.62
N ASN A 94 -24.18 -4.37 13.65
CA ASN A 94 -24.22 -4.70 15.07
C ASN A 94 -23.00 -5.47 15.65
N LYS A 95 -21.94 -5.71 14.86
CA LYS A 95 -20.69 -6.33 15.36
C LYS A 95 -19.59 -5.31 15.65
N TYR A 96 -19.71 -4.12 15.10
CA TYR A 96 -18.67 -3.09 15.15
C TYR A 96 -19.25 -1.75 15.57
N GLY A 97 -18.39 -0.93 16.16
CA GLY A 97 -18.65 0.49 16.36
C GLY A 97 -18.26 1.30 15.13
N PHE A 98 -18.95 2.40 14.88
CA PHE A 98 -18.64 3.38 13.84
C PHE A 98 -18.16 4.67 14.48
N THR A 99 -17.05 5.21 13.99
CA THR A 99 -16.64 6.58 14.28
C THR A 99 -16.28 7.32 13.00
N MET A 100 -16.51 8.63 12.98
CA MET A 100 -15.98 9.52 11.95
C MET A 100 -14.84 10.32 12.59
N ALA A 101 -13.62 9.92 12.31
CA ALA A 101 -12.45 10.60 12.84
C ALA A 101 -12.12 11.84 11.98
N VAL A 102 -11.75 12.92 12.64
CA VAL A 102 -11.34 14.18 12.01
C VAL A 102 -9.93 14.51 12.46
N SER A 103 -9.05 14.84 11.52
CA SER A 103 -7.72 15.40 11.80
C SER A 103 -7.78 16.93 11.72
N PRO A 104 -7.88 17.67 12.84
CA PRO A 104 -7.96 19.12 12.83
C PRO A 104 -6.66 19.78 12.36
N LEU A 105 -5.50 19.21 12.68
CA LEU A 105 -4.20 19.79 12.31
C LEU A 105 -3.88 19.64 10.81
N ASP A 106 -4.47 18.67 10.12
CA ASP A 106 -4.29 18.45 8.69
C ASP A 106 -5.45 19.06 7.85
N CYS A 107 -6.51 19.52 8.51
CA CYS A 107 -7.67 20.08 7.84
C CYS A 107 -7.37 21.47 7.26
N MET A 108 -7.76 21.70 6.00
CA MET A 108 -7.60 23.01 5.32
C MET A 108 -8.81 23.92 5.46
N GLY A 109 -9.83 23.55 6.24
CA GLY A 109 -10.99 24.41 6.56
C GLY A 109 -11.91 24.75 5.39
N CYS A 110 -11.88 23.99 4.30
CA CYS A 110 -12.64 24.32 3.08
C CYS A 110 -14.17 24.22 3.20
N GLY A 111 -14.70 23.54 4.22
CA GLY A 111 -16.14 23.41 4.47
C GLY A 111 -16.91 22.49 3.51
N VAL A 112 -16.27 21.89 2.50
CA VAL A 112 -16.93 21.02 1.50
C VAL A 112 -17.67 19.85 2.16
N CYS A 113 -17.09 19.23 3.19
CA CYS A 113 -17.70 18.13 3.94
C CYS A 113 -18.99 18.56 4.66
N VAL A 114 -19.04 19.78 5.19
CA VAL A 114 -20.23 20.35 5.87
C VAL A 114 -21.33 20.61 4.85
N THR A 115 -20.99 21.23 3.70
CA THR A 115 -21.93 21.50 2.62
C THR A 115 -22.57 20.22 2.07
N GLN A 116 -21.81 19.12 1.98
CA GLN A 116 -22.30 17.84 1.49
C GLN A 116 -23.05 17.00 2.54
N CYS A 117 -23.09 17.44 3.79
CA CYS A 117 -23.76 16.70 4.85
C CYS A 117 -25.27 16.98 4.89
N GLY A 118 -26.07 16.18 4.20
CA GLY A 118 -27.52 16.35 4.12
C GLY A 118 -28.29 16.25 5.46
N THR A 119 -27.64 15.70 6.50
CA THR A 119 -28.24 15.60 7.86
C THR A 119 -27.66 16.64 8.82
N HIS A 120 -26.82 17.54 8.33
CA HIS A 120 -26.13 18.54 9.15
C HIS A 120 -25.42 17.96 10.39
N ALA A 121 -24.82 16.76 10.20
CA ALA A 121 -24.02 16.11 11.22
C ALA A 121 -22.59 16.65 11.32
N LEU A 122 -22.25 17.68 10.55
CA LEU A 122 -20.98 18.39 10.58
C LEU A 122 -21.24 19.90 10.69
N GLU A 123 -20.46 20.57 11.52
CA GLU A 123 -20.49 22.01 11.70
C GLU A 123 -19.06 22.55 11.78
N MET A 124 -18.79 23.73 11.18
CA MET A 124 -17.46 24.34 11.28
C MET A 124 -17.35 25.06 12.62
N VAL A 125 -16.37 24.69 13.41
CA VAL A 125 -16.09 25.26 14.74
C VAL A 125 -14.62 25.67 14.85
N PRO A 126 -14.23 26.53 15.79
CA PRO A 126 -12.85 26.92 16.00
C PRO A 126 -11.95 25.68 16.20
N MET A 127 -10.80 25.62 15.52
CA MET A 127 -9.89 24.46 15.54
C MET A 127 -9.46 24.10 16.96
N GLU A 128 -9.20 25.09 17.81
CA GLU A 128 -8.76 24.91 19.18
C GLU A 128 -9.72 24.04 20.00
N SER A 129 -11.03 24.08 19.68
CA SER A 129 -12.06 23.27 20.34
C SER A 129 -12.01 21.79 19.94
N GLN A 130 -11.30 21.45 18.87
CA GLN A 130 -11.25 20.10 18.30
C GLN A 130 -9.87 19.43 18.41
N LEU A 131 -8.90 20.01 19.11
CA LEU A 131 -7.54 19.45 19.18
C LEU A 131 -7.50 18.03 19.76
N GLU A 132 -8.39 17.68 20.69
CA GLU A 132 -8.51 16.33 21.23
C GLU A 132 -8.95 15.29 20.16
N GLN A 133 -9.60 15.73 19.09
CA GLN A 133 -9.96 14.86 17.96
C GLN A 133 -8.74 14.40 17.17
N GLN A 134 -7.61 15.12 17.24
CA GLN A 134 -6.35 14.66 16.63
C GLN A 134 -5.93 13.31 17.23
N LYS A 135 -6.01 13.16 18.55
CA LYS A 135 -5.68 11.90 19.22
C LYS A 135 -6.59 10.75 18.77
N VAL A 136 -7.87 11.05 18.54
CA VAL A 136 -8.83 10.06 18.02
C VAL A 136 -8.48 9.64 16.60
N PHE A 137 -8.14 10.60 15.75
CA PHE A 137 -7.74 10.34 14.37
C PHE A 137 -6.47 9.51 14.30
N ASP A 138 -5.43 9.92 15.02
CA ASP A 138 -4.14 9.23 15.05
C ASP A 138 -4.31 7.80 15.60
N TYR A 139 -5.06 7.62 16.67
CA TYR A 139 -5.41 6.29 17.20
C TYR A 139 -6.09 5.40 16.15
N CYS A 140 -7.09 5.96 15.44
CA CYS A 140 -7.83 5.19 14.44
C CYS A 140 -6.95 4.78 13.26
N VAL A 141 -6.07 5.66 12.79
CA VAL A 141 -5.14 5.35 11.70
C VAL A 141 -4.12 4.29 12.12
N GLU A 142 -3.59 4.40 13.33
CA GLU A 142 -2.51 3.54 13.80
C GLU A 142 -3.01 2.16 14.26
N HIS A 143 -4.11 2.12 15.03
CA HIS A 143 -4.51 0.92 15.78
C HIS A 143 -5.76 0.22 15.25
N VAL A 144 -6.62 0.87 14.47
CA VAL A 144 -7.82 0.22 13.94
C VAL A 144 -7.48 -0.56 12.67
N ALA A 145 -7.74 -1.86 12.70
CA ALA A 145 -7.47 -2.74 11.58
C ALA A 145 -8.47 -2.56 10.43
N ASP A 146 -8.00 -2.74 9.19
CA ASP A 146 -8.88 -2.81 8.03
C ASP A 146 -9.82 -4.03 8.09
N LYS A 147 -11.03 -3.87 7.58
CA LYS A 147 -12.06 -4.92 7.58
C LYS A 147 -12.60 -5.16 6.17
N PRO A 148 -11.73 -5.63 5.24
CA PRO A 148 -12.06 -5.74 3.80
C PRO A 148 -13.22 -6.70 3.50
N ASP A 149 -13.42 -7.73 4.32
CA ASP A 149 -14.51 -8.69 4.16
C ASP A 149 -15.90 -8.05 4.41
N MET A 150 -15.92 -6.99 5.20
CA MET A 150 -17.14 -6.27 5.54
C MET A 150 -17.50 -5.17 4.57
N PHE A 151 -16.48 -4.46 4.07
CA PHE A 151 -16.65 -3.27 3.25
C PHE A 151 -15.96 -3.47 1.91
N LYS A 152 -16.66 -4.12 0.97
CA LYS A 152 -16.20 -4.20 -0.40
C LYS A 152 -16.23 -2.79 -1.02
N ALA A 153 -15.15 -2.40 -1.69
CA ALA A 153 -15.06 -1.10 -2.35
C ALA A 153 -15.86 -1.04 -3.67
N ASP A 154 -17.05 -1.62 -3.69
CA ASP A 154 -17.96 -1.69 -4.83
C ASP A 154 -18.96 -0.51 -4.91
N ASN A 155 -18.91 0.37 -3.92
CA ASN A 155 -19.71 1.59 -3.88
C ASN A 155 -19.00 2.67 -3.06
N VAL A 156 -19.45 3.93 -3.23
CA VAL A 156 -18.87 5.12 -2.57
C VAL A 156 -18.80 4.96 -1.06
N LYS A 157 -19.88 4.51 -0.44
CA LYS A 157 -19.96 4.39 1.02
C LYS A 157 -18.91 3.44 1.60
N PHE A 158 -18.67 2.30 0.96
CA PHE A 158 -17.75 1.29 1.46
C PHE A 158 -16.31 1.55 1.05
N SER A 159 -16.08 2.21 -0.10
CA SER A 159 -14.71 2.57 -0.51
C SER A 159 -14.02 3.47 0.51
N GLN A 160 -14.78 4.27 1.26
CA GLN A 160 -14.22 5.22 2.23
C GLN A 160 -13.65 4.57 3.50
N PHE A 161 -13.96 3.30 3.78
CA PHE A 161 -13.31 2.54 4.86
C PHE A 161 -11.91 2.04 4.49
N ARG A 162 -11.53 2.12 3.20
CA ARG A 162 -10.16 1.83 2.78
C ARG A 162 -9.25 3.01 3.09
N GLN A 163 -8.03 2.71 3.47
CA GLN A 163 -6.99 3.74 3.64
C GLN A 163 -6.77 4.47 2.30
N PRO A 164 -6.82 5.81 2.26
CA PRO A 164 -6.34 6.57 1.11
C PRO A 164 -4.82 6.51 1.04
N HIS A 165 -4.26 6.34 -0.17
CA HIS A 165 -2.82 6.42 -0.39
C HIS A 165 -2.38 7.80 -0.90
N LEU A 166 -3.27 8.77 -0.81
CA LEU A 166 -3.00 10.20 -0.97
C LEU A 166 -3.68 10.92 0.19
N GLU A 167 -2.91 11.57 1.03
CA GLU A 167 -3.39 12.22 2.25
C GLU A 167 -2.60 13.49 2.57
N PHE A 168 -3.26 14.46 3.19
CA PHE A 168 -2.67 15.69 3.72
C PHE A 168 -1.79 16.45 2.71
N SER A 169 -2.20 16.43 1.43
CA SER A 169 -1.45 17.11 0.37
C SER A 169 -1.41 18.63 0.57
N GLY A 170 -0.39 19.29 0.03
CA GLY A 170 -0.28 20.75 0.00
C GLY A 170 -1.18 21.43 -1.03
N SER A 171 -2.22 20.77 -1.55
CA SER A 171 -3.18 21.35 -2.48
C SER A 171 -4.06 22.41 -1.83
N CYS A 172 -4.70 23.25 -2.65
CA CYS A 172 -5.61 24.28 -2.19
C CYS A 172 -6.77 23.73 -1.35
N ALA A 173 -7.30 24.53 -0.44
CA ALA A 173 -8.51 24.22 0.30
C ALA A 173 -9.68 23.96 -0.68
N GLY A 174 -10.31 22.78 -0.60
CA GLY A 174 -11.40 22.40 -1.50
C GLY A 174 -10.96 21.96 -2.90
N CYS A 175 -9.69 21.61 -3.12
CA CYS A 175 -9.18 21.16 -4.41
C CYS A 175 -9.96 19.94 -4.92
N ALA A 176 -10.58 20.06 -6.11
CA ALA A 176 -11.33 18.96 -6.70
C ALA A 176 -10.40 17.87 -7.24
N GLU A 177 -9.23 18.22 -7.77
CA GLU A 177 -8.26 17.30 -8.34
C GLU A 177 -7.81 16.24 -7.30
N THR A 178 -7.41 16.69 -6.11
CA THR A 178 -6.96 15.78 -5.06
C THR A 178 -8.08 14.89 -4.51
N SER A 179 -9.35 15.30 -4.61
CA SER A 179 -10.49 14.43 -4.26
C SER A 179 -10.56 13.21 -5.19
N TYR A 180 -10.36 13.39 -6.49
CA TYR A 180 -10.33 12.29 -7.48
C TYR A 180 -9.07 11.44 -7.32
N ALA A 181 -7.89 12.07 -7.23
CA ALA A 181 -6.63 11.36 -7.03
C ALA A 181 -6.67 10.48 -5.77
N ARG A 182 -7.19 11.01 -4.66
CA ARG A 182 -7.39 10.27 -3.41
C ARG A 182 -8.29 9.06 -3.61
N LEU A 183 -9.45 9.21 -4.27
CA LEU A 183 -10.36 8.09 -4.53
C LEU A 183 -9.71 7.01 -5.38
N VAL A 184 -9.00 7.40 -6.43
CA VAL A 184 -8.29 6.45 -7.31
C VAL A 184 -7.24 5.68 -6.50
N THR A 185 -6.50 6.34 -5.62
CA THR A 185 -5.53 5.66 -4.74
C THR A 185 -6.18 4.73 -3.72
N GLN A 186 -7.39 5.04 -3.22
CA GLN A 186 -8.14 4.12 -2.35
C GLN A 186 -8.57 2.83 -3.07
N LEU A 187 -8.80 2.90 -4.38
CA LEU A 187 -9.27 1.77 -5.16
C LEU A 187 -8.14 0.93 -5.75
N PHE A 188 -7.02 1.56 -6.12
CA PHE A 188 -5.96 0.94 -6.91
C PHE A 188 -4.55 1.15 -6.33
N GLY A 189 -4.40 1.92 -5.26
CA GLY A 189 -3.12 2.40 -4.74
C GLY A 189 -2.08 1.31 -4.47
N ASP A 190 -2.48 0.14 -3.99
CA ASP A 190 -1.59 -0.99 -3.68
C ASP A 190 -0.75 -1.45 -4.90
N HIS A 191 -1.26 -1.25 -6.11
CA HIS A 191 -0.64 -1.70 -7.36
C HIS A 191 -0.62 -0.60 -8.43
N MET A 192 -0.57 0.66 -8.00
CA MET A 192 -0.70 1.81 -8.86
C MET A 192 0.67 2.39 -9.23
N MET A 193 0.84 2.73 -10.49
CA MET A 193 1.95 3.54 -10.99
C MET A 193 1.38 4.83 -11.58
N ILE A 194 1.97 5.95 -11.22
CA ILE A 194 1.53 7.28 -11.64
C ILE A 194 2.61 7.90 -12.53
N SER A 195 2.24 8.20 -13.76
CA SER A 195 2.98 9.11 -14.65
C SER A 195 2.34 10.48 -14.52
N ASN A 196 3.05 11.43 -13.95
CA ASN A 196 2.54 12.77 -13.67
C ASN A 196 3.14 13.79 -14.63
N ALA A 197 2.34 14.71 -15.15
CA ALA A 197 2.82 15.87 -15.88
C ALA A 197 3.09 17.05 -14.95
N THR A 198 3.97 17.96 -15.36
CA THR A 198 4.24 19.20 -14.64
C THR A 198 2.97 20.08 -14.57
N GLY A 199 2.56 20.44 -13.36
CA GLY A 199 1.36 21.23 -13.08
C GLY A 199 1.04 21.20 -11.59
N CYS A 200 -0.21 21.45 -11.19
CA CYS A 200 -0.62 21.40 -9.78
C CYS A 200 -0.31 20.04 -9.15
N SER A 201 -0.52 18.96 -9.87
CA SER A 201 -0.27 17.59 -9.37
C SER A 201 1.21 17.30 -9.08
N SER A 202 2.15 17.96 -9.76
CA SER A 202 3.57 17.89 -9.41
C SER A 202 3.91 18.74 -8.18
N ILE A 203 3.20 19.86 -7.98
CA ILE A 203 3.44 20.76 -6.85
C ILE A 203 2.95 20.13 -5.54
N TRP A 204 1.75 19.57 -5.52
CA TRP A 204 1.23 18.94 -4.29
C TRP A 204 1.67 17.46 -4.13
N GLY A 205 2.10 16.78 -5.20
CA GLY A 205 2.46 15.36 -5.18
C GLY A 205 3.96 15.05 -5.23
N GLY A 206 4.77 15.99 -5.76
CA GLY A 206 6.18 15.78 -6.04
C GLY A 206 7.20 16.04 -4.92
N PRO A 207 6.95 16.96 -3.96
CA PRO A 207 7.95 17.24 -2.93
C PRO A 207 8.24 15.99 -2.08
N ALA A 208 9.47 15.52 -2.06
CA ALA A 208 9.86 14.32 -1.30
C ALA A 208 9.68 14.52 0.22
N ALA A 209 10.06 15.67 0.73
CA ALA A 209 9.97 16.02 2.15
C ALA A 209 8.53 16.08 2.68
N THR A 210 7.55 16.28 1.83
CA THR A 210 6.13 16.43 2.19
C THR A 210 5.25 15.55 1.29
N SER A 211 5.76 14.39 0.89
CA SER A 211 5.05 13.47 -0.01
C SER A 211 3.69 13.08 0.58
N PRO A 212 2.59 13.41 -0.12
CA PRO A 212 1.25 13.02 0.30
C PRO A 212 0.87 11.59 -0.10
N TYR A 213 1.62 11.00 -1.03
CA TYR A 213 1.44 9.60 -1.35
C TYR A 213 2.01 8.73 -0.24
N THR A 214 1.23 7.76 0.22
CA THR A 214 1.59 6.91 1.37
C THR A 214 1.41 5.44 1.06
N VAL A 215 1.87 4.60 1.97
CA VAL A 215 1.71 3.15 1.91
C VAL A 215 0.68 2.67 2.95
N ASN A 216 0.06 1.53 2.68
CA ASN A 216 -0.79 0.86 3.66
C ASN A 216 0.05 0.13 4.74
N LYS A 217 -0.62 -0.51 5.70
CA LYS A 217 0.02 -1.27 6.80
C LYS A 217 0.86 -2.46 6.31
N GLU A 218 0.69 -2.88 5.05
CA GLU A 218 1.48 -3.92 4.39
C GLU A 218 2.68 -3.36 3.61
N GLY A 219 2.93 -2.05 3.67
CA GLY A 219 4.01 -1.38 2.94
C GLY A 219 3.73 -1.20 1.43
N LYS A 220 2.48 -1.37 0.98
CA LYS A 220 2.10 -1.21 -0.42
C LYS A 220 1.50 0.17 -0.66
N GLY A 221 1.90 0.80 -1.75
CA GLY A 221 1.39 2.11 -2.17
C GLY A 221 1.78 2.46 -3.60
N PRO A 222 1.32 3.61 -4.11
CA PRO A 222 1.59 4.01 -5.48
C PRO A 222 3.06 4.37 -5.70
N ALA A 223 3.60 4.00 -6.87
CA ALA A 223 4.85 4.56 -7.37
C ALA A 223 4.52 5.79 -8.21
N TRP A 224 5.25 6.88 -7.98
CA TRP A 224 5.03 8.16 -8.64
C TRP A 224 6.29 8.62 -9.39
N ALA A 225 6.11 9.06 -10.62
CA ALA A 225 7.17 9.66 -11.41
C ALA A 225 6.63 10.85 -12.20
N ASN A 226 7.40 11.94 -12.25
CA ASN A 226 7.05 13.12 -13.02
C ASN A 226 7.73 13.08 -14.38
N SER A 227 7.01 13.47 -15.44
CA SER A 227 7.55 13.73 -16.76
C SER A 227 7.51 15.21 -17.09
N LEU A 228 8.01 15.59 -18.25
CA LEU A 228 7.74 16.90 -18.82
C LEU A 228 6.28 16.97 -19.31
N PHE A 229 5.72 18.16 -19.36
CA PHE A 229 4.31 18.36 -19.74
C PHE A 229 3.98 17.78 -21.12
N GLU A 230 4.89 17.94 -22.07
CA GLU A 230 4.68 17.57 -23.48
C GLU A 230 4.76 16.06 -23.72
N ASP A 231 5.44 15.30 -22.85
CA ASP A 231 5.76 13.87 -23.07
C ASP A 231 5.09 12.91 -22.09
N ASN A 232 4.12 13.40 -21.30
CA ASN A 232 3.52 12.59 -20.25
C ASN A 232 2.75 11.37 -20.77
N ALA A 233 2.11 11.47 -21.92
CA ALA A 233 1.40 10.36 -22.54
C ALA A 233 2.38 9.24 -22.95
N GLU A 234 3.50 9.60 -23.57
CA GLU A 234 4.56 8.69 -23.99
C GLU A 234 5.27 8.07 -22.77
N HIS A 235 5.54 8.89 -21.76
CA HIS A 235 6.11 8.42 -20.49
C HIS A 235 5.19 7.37 -19.83
N GLY A 236 3.90 7.66 -19.71
CA GLY A 236 2.92 6.72 -19.15
C GLY A 236 2.77 5.46 -19.99
N LEU A 237 2.79 5.57 -21.32
CA LEU A 237 2.80 4.42 -22.22
C LEU A 237 4.08 3.59 -22.03
N GLY A 238 5.24 4.25 -21.90
CA GLY A 238 6.53 3.59 -21.67
C GLY A 238 6.53 2.79 -20.36
N LEU A 239 6.03 3.38 -19.27
CA LEU A 239 5.87 2.69 -17.99
C LEU A 239 4.97 1.46 -18.13
N TYR A 240 3.83 1.59 -18.82
CA TYR A 240 2.91 0.47 -19.06
C TYR A 240 3.57 -0.64 -19.89
N LEU A 241 4.24 -0.30 -21.00
CA LEU A 241 4.89 -1.28 -21.86
C LEU A 241 6.05 -1.99 -21.16
N GLY A 242 6.82 -1.28 -20.33
CA GLY A 242 7.89 -1.86 -19.51
C GLY A 242 7.34 -2.87 -18.53
N GLN A 243 6.31 -2.52 -17.76
CA GLN A 243 5.65 -3.42 -16.81
C GLN A 243 5.03 -4.63 -17.52
N LYS A 244 4.37 -4.40 -18.66
CA LYS A 244 3.78 -5.46 -19.48
C LYS A 244 4.84 -6.45 -19.95
N LYS A 245 5.97 -5.94 -20.48
CA LYS A 245 7.07 -6.79 -20.99
C LYS A 245 7.64 -7.67 -19.89
N ILE A 246 7.96 -7.12 -18.72
CA ILE A 246 8.49 -7.89 -17.59
C ILE A 246 7.49 -8.98 -17.18
N ARG A 247 6.21 -8.65 -17.13
CA ARG A 247 5.15 -9.57 -16.75
C ARG A 247 4.92 -10.68 -17.80
N ASP A 248 4.99 -10.34 -19.07
CA ASP A 248 4.91 -11.34 -20.17
C ASP A 248 6.12 -12.29 -20.13
N ASP A 249 7.33 -11.81 -19.84
CA ASP A 249 8.52 -12.63 -19.66
C ASP A 249 8.40 -13.57 -18.46
N LEU A 250 7.86 -13.07 -17.34
CA LEU A 250 7.54 -13.91 -16.18
C LEU A 250 6.52 -14.99 -16.53
N LYS A 251 5.50 -14.66 -17.30
CA LYS A 251 4.51 -15.65 -17.77
C LYS A 251 5.18 -16.79 -18.52
N HIS A 252 6.09 -16.49 -19.42
CA HIS A 252 6.86 -17.53 -20.13
C HIS A 252 7.70 -18.38 -19.17
N LYS A 253 8.34 -17.77 -18.17
CA LYS A 253 9.11 -18.53 -17.16
C LYS A 253 8.20 -19.43 -16.33
N VAL A 254 7.03 -18.96 -15.91
CA VAL A 254 6.05 -19.76 -15.18
C VAL A 254 5.51 -20.92 -16.03
N GLU A 255 5.23 -20.70 -17.32
CA GLU A 255 4.85 -21.75 -18.27
C GLU A 255 5.95 -22.82 -18.44
N GLN A 256 7.22 -22.44 -18.35
CA GLN A 256 8.35 -23.38 -18.34
C GLN A 256 8.44 -24.13 -17.02
N LEU A 257 8.30 -23.43 -15.87
CA LEU A 257 8.37 -24.02 -14.53
C LEU A 257 7.35 -25.16 -14.36
N VAL A 258 6.11 -24.95 -14.78
CA VAL A 258 5.05 -25.97 -14.71
C VAL A 258 5.41 -27.25 -15.48
N LYS A 259 6.21 -27.14 -16.55
CA LYS A 259 6.62 -28.27 -17.40
C LYS A 259 7.87 -29.01 -16.88
N LEU A 260 8.60 -28.41 -15.94
CA LEU A 260 9.84 -29.02 -15.46
C LEU A 260 9.57 -30.27 -14.60
N PRO A 261 10.33 -31.39 -14.80
CA PRO A 261 10.14 -32.64 -14.04
C PRO A 261 10.72 -32.47 -12.67
N GLY A 262 11.20 -31.63 -12.09
CA GLY A 262 11.75 -31.48 -10.71
C GLY A 262 10.95 -30.56 -9.81
N CYS A 263 9.92 -29.93 -10.35
CA CYS A 263 9.07 -28.99 -9.60
C CYS A 263 8.05 -29.77 -8.76
N CYS A 264 7.87 -29.41 -7.49
CA CYS A 264 6.89 -30.03 -6.61
C CYS A 264 5.44 -29.83 -7.09
N ALA A 265 4.51 -30.63 -6.58
CA ALA A 265 3.11 -30.60 -7.02
C ALA A 265 2.41 -29.32 -6.58
N GLU A 266 2.70 -28.84 -5.38
CA GLU A 266 2.13 -27.64 -4.75
C GLU A 266 2.53 -26.38 -5.55
N LEU A 267 3.82 -26.20 -5.82
CA LEU A 267 4.32 -25.09 -6.62
C LEU A 267 3.76 -25.11 -8.06
N LYS A 268 3.65 -26.30 -8.68
CA LYS A 268 3.01 -26.43 -9.99
C LYS A 268 1.56 -26.01 -9.98
N ALA A 269 0.80 -26.40 -8.96
CA ALA A 269 -0.60 -26.05 -8.83
C ALA A 269 -0.78 -24.54 -8.63
N ALA A 270 0.05 -23.91 -7.78
CA ALA A 270 0.03 -22.47 -7.56
C ALA A 270 0.44 -21.70 -8.82
N ALA A 271 1.47 -22.14 -9.53
CA ALA A 271 1.90 -21.57 -10.80
C ALA A 271 0.82 -21.68 -11.89
N GLN A 272 0.15 -22.82 -11.99
CA GLN A 272 -0.95 -23.01 -12.95
C GLN A 272 -2.14 -22.10 -12.62
N ASN A 273 -2.52 -22.01 -11.36
CA ASN A 273 -3.59 -21.09 -10.93
C ASN A 273 -3.26 -19.63 -11.25
N TRP A 274 -2.00 -19.23 -11.10
CA TRP A 274 -1.54 -17.91 -11.51
C TRP A 274 -1.68 -17.69 -13.03
N LEU A 275 -1.31 -18.67 -13.85
CA LEU A 275 -1.47 -18.62 -15.31
C LEU A 275 -2.95 -18.52 -15.71
N ASP A 276 -3.81 -19.31 -15.11
CA ASP A 276 -5.25 -19.35 -15.40
C ASP A 276 -5.95 -18.02 -15.06
N THR A 277 -5.43 -17.31 -14.05
CA THR A 277 -5.98 -16.01 -13.61
C THR A 277 -5.25 -14.80 -14.20
N TYR A 278 -4.26 -14.99 -15.07
CA TYR A 278 -3.35 -13.94 -15.55
C TYR A 278 -4.04 -12.69 -16.10
N GLY A 279 -5.20 -12.83 -16.74
CA GLY A 279 -6.00 -11.73 -17.30
C GLY A 279 -6.95 -11.04 -16.31
N ASP A 280 -7.29 -11.71 -15.22
CA ASP A 280 -8.23 -11.21 -14.19
C ASP A 280 -7.46 -10.54 -13.04
N THR A 281 -7.63 -9.23 -12.88
CA THR A 281 -6.87 -8.46 -11.88
C THR A 281 -7.15 -8.93 -10.44
N ASN A 282 -8.39 -9.20 -10.08
CA ASN A 282 -8.77 -9.56 -8.71
C ASN A 282 -8.40 -11.01 -8.37
N ALA A 283 -8.73 -11.95 -9.27
CA ALA A 283 -8.38 -13.36 -9.08
C ALA A 283 -6.86 -13.58 -9.11
N ASN A 284 -6.16 -12.86 -9.98
CA ASN A 284 -4.72 -12.94 -10.10
C ASN A 284 -3.97 -12.39 -8.87
N GLN A 285 -4.50 -11.41 -8.15
CA GLN A 285 -3.89 -10.91 -6.92
C GLN A 285 -3.80 -11.99 -5.85
N ALA A 286 -4.88 -12.72 -5.61
CA ALA A 286 -4.89 -13.84 -4.67
C ALA A 286 -3.99 -14.99 -5.14
N ALA A 287 -4.02 -15.32 -6.44
CA ALA A 287 -3.18 -16.34 -7.03
C ALA A 287 -1.69 -15.98 -6.98
N SER A 288 -1.34 -14.69 -7.16
CA SER A 288 0.04 -14.20 -7.02
C SER A 288 0.56 -14.37 -5.60
N ALA A 289 -0.24 -14.01 -4.59
CA ALA A 289 0.15 -14.16 -3.19
C ALA A 289 0.40 -15.64 -2.83
N ALA A 290 -0.49 -16.54 -3.25
CA ALA A 290 -0.31 -17.97 -3.05
C ALA A 290 0.94 -18.51 -3.78
N PHE A 291 1.16 -18.09 -5.02
CA PHE A 291 2.32 -18.51 -5.80
C PHE A 291 3.65 -18.00 -5.23
N ILE A 292 3.70 -16.73 -4.77
CA ILE A 292 4.89 -16.19 -4.10
C ILE A 292 5.21 -17.00 -2.83
N LYS A 293 4.19 -17.34 -2.04
CA LYS A 293 4.37 -18.16 -0.83
C LYS A 293 5.01 -19.52 -1.16
N GLU A 294 4.49 -20.24 -2.15
CA GLU A 294 5.05 -21.52 -2.57
C GLU A 294 6.48 -21.36 -3.12
N LEU A 295 6.77 -20.28 -3.87
CA LEU A 295 8.13 -19.99 -4.32
C LEU A 295 9.10 -19.77 -3.16
N GLU A 296 8.68 -19.02 -2.13
CA GLU A 296 9.49 -18.76 -0.93
C GLU A 296 9.71 -20.01 -0.08
N GLU A 297 8.74 -20.95 -0.06
CA GLU A 297 8.86 -22.23 0.64
C GLU A 297 9.73 -23.24 -0.12
N ASP A 298 9.70 -23.24 -1.45
CA ASP A 298 10.41 -24.24 -2.29
C ASP A 298 11.82 -23.79 -2.73
N VAL A 299 12.08 -22.48 -2.81
CA VAL A 299 13.43 -21.96 -3.13
C VAL A 299 14.26 -21.89 -1.85
N LEU A 300 14.75 -23.04 -1.40
CA LEU A 300 15.52 -23.13 -0.17
C LEU A 300 16.96 -22.61 -0.36
N PRO A 301 17.52 -21.92 0.67
CA PRO A 301 18.93 -21.59 0.70
C PRO A 301 19.82 -22.85 0.54
N VAL A 302 20.96 -22.70 -0.12
CA VAL A 302 21.87 -23.81 -0.33
C VAL A 302 22.33 -24.45 0.99
N ASP A 303 22.39 -23.70 2.08
CA ASP A 303 22.73 -24.18 3.41
C ASP A 303 21.69 -25.15 3.97
N ASP A 304 20.41 -24.88 3.74
CA ASP A 304 19.31 -25.76 4.15
C ASP A 304 19.33 -27.05 3.34
N CYS A 305 19.63 -26.95 2.04
CA CYS A 305 19.84 -28.12 1.19
C CYS A 305 21.03 -28.98 1.67
N ILE A 306 22.16 -28.38 2.06
CA ILE A 306 23.33 -29.06 2.62
C ILE A 306 22.95 -29.75 3.93
N THR A 307 22.24 -29.04 4.81
CA THR A 307 21.80 -29.59 6.10
C THR A 307 20.88 -30.79 5.92
N PHE A 308 19.89 -30.66 5.04
CA PHE A 308 18.98 -31.76 4.71
C PHE A 308 19.72 -32.97 4.09
N LEU A 309 20.55 -32.77 3.08
CA LEU A 309 21.27 -33.83 2.40
C LEU A 309 22.31 -34.53 3.30
N GLY A 310 22.79 -33.86 4.34
CA GLY A 310 23.64 -34.44 5.38
C GLY A 310 22.90 -35.31 6.41
N SER A 311 21.57 -35.29 6.42
CA SER A 311 20.74 -36.00 7.39
C SER A 311 20.60 -37.51 7.06
N ASP A 312 20.28 -38.31 8.07
CA ASP A 312 19.96 -39.73 7.88
C ASP A 312 18.67 -39.94 7.06
N HIS A 313 17.74 -38.93 7.15
CA HIS A 313 16.53 -38.97 6.37
C HIS A 313 16.80 -38.85 4.86
N ALA A 314 17.72 -38.00 4.44
CA ALA A 314 18.11 -37.85 3.05
C ALA A 314 18.80 -39.13 2.54
N LYS A 315 19.59 -39.81 3.38
CA LYS A 315 20.19 -41.11 3.04
C LYS A 315 19.14 -42.21 2.83
N GLN A 316 18.07 -42.19 3.62
CA GLN A 316 16.94 -43.12 3.45
C GLN A 316 16.17 -42.85 2.14
N LEU A 317 15.99 -41.58 1.76
CA LEU A 317 15.25 -41.18 0.56
C LEU A 317 16.05 -41.40 -0.72
N PHE A 318 17.32 -41.04 -0.73
CA PHE A 318 18.17 -41.00 -1.95
C PHE A 318 19.23 -42.07 -2.01
N GLY A 319 19.42 -42.86 -0.95
CA GLY A 319 20.45 -43.92 -0.89
C GLY A 319 21.85 -43.37 -1.18
N ASP A 320 22.61 -44.12 -1.97
CA ASP A 320 24.01 -43.78 -2.34
C ASP A 320 24.12 -42.42 -3.10
N LYS A 321 23.02 -41.92 -3.68
CA LYS A 321 23.02 -40.64 -4.39
C LYS A 321 23.08 -39.43 -3.44
N ALA A 322 22.66 -39.59 -2.19
CA ALA A 322 22.65 -38.50 -1.20
C ALA A 322 24.05 -37.88 -1.00
N GLU A 323 25.07 -38.71 -0.96
CA GLU A 323 26.47 -38.27 -0.74
C GLU A 323 27.00 -37.45 -1.93
N GLY A 324 26.69 -37.87 -3.15
CA GLY A 324 27.03 -37.14 -4.38
C GLY A 324 26.28 -35.80 -4.47
N MET A 325 25.00 -35.77 -4.11
CA MET A 325 24.20 -34.55 -4.07
C MET A 325 24.73 -33.58 -3.01
N LEU A 326 25.10 -34.08 -1.83
CA LEU A 326 25.69 -33.27 -0.76
C LEU A 326 27.03 -32.65 -1.18
N ALA A 327 27.89 -33.45 -1.85
CA ALA A 327 29.17 -32.94 -2.35
C ALA A 327 28.97 -31.83 -3.40
N HIS A 328 28.00 -32.02 -4.31
CA HIS A 328 27.64 -31.01 -5.29
C HIS A 328 27.14 -29.70 -4.64
N MET A 329 26.20 -29.78 -3.66
CA MET A 329 25.70 -28.59 -2.96
C MET A 329 26.82 -27.83 -2.22
N LYS A 330 27.78 -28.54 -1.62
CA LYS A 330 28.95 -27.89 -0.99
C LYS A 330 29.86 -27.21 -2.01
N GLN A 331 30.00 -27.78 -3.19
CA GLN A 331 30.79 -27.21 -4.28
C GLN A 331 30.15 -25.92 -4.79
N ILE A 332 28.89 -25.93 -5.17
CA ILE A 332 28.20 -24.73 -5.68
C ILE A 332 28.13 -23.62 -4.64
N LYS A 333 28.01 -23.96 -3.34
CA LYS A 333 28.12 -22.97 -2.25
C LYS A 333 29.50 -22.31 -2.22
N ALA A 334 30.59 -23.09 -2.38
CA ALA A 334 31.95 -22.55 -2.45
C ALA A 334 32.16 -21.64 -3.67
N GLU A 335 31.41 -21.87 -4.74
CA GLU A 335 31.38 -21.06 -5.97
C GLU A 335 30.45 -19.81 -5.83
N GLY A 336 29.77 -19.64 -4.68
CA GLY A 336 28.96 -18.46 -4.36
C GLY A 336 27.46 -18.63 -4.64
N ALA A 337 26.97 -19.84 -4.88
CA ALA A 337 25.54 -20.07 -5.07
C ALA A 337 24.76 -19.84 -3.76
N VAL A 338 23.62 -19.19 -3.88
CA VAL A 338 22.68 -18.91 -2.76
C VAL A 338 21.62 -20.02 -2.67
N HIS A 339 21.24 -20.61 -3.78
CA HIS A 339 20.20 -21.63 -3.90
C HIS A 339 20.71 -22.86 -4.67
N CYS A 340 19.92 -23.94 -4.66
CA CYS A 340 20.14 -25.11 -5.50
C CYS A 340 20.15 -24.71 -6.99
N ASP A 341 21.09 -25.30 -7.75
CA ASP A 341 21.28 -25.04 -9.19
C ASP A 341 20.48 -25.97 -10.11
N CYS A 342 19.57 -26.80 -9.55
CA CYS A 342 18.71 -27.61 -10.40
C CYS A 342 17.78 -26.71 -11.25
N PRO A 343 17.38 -27.15 -12.46
CA PRO A 343 16.60 -26.32 -13.39
C PRO A 343 15.30 -25.75 -12.78
N ALA A 344 14.66 -26.49 -11.89
CA ALA A 344 13.43 -26.04 -11.24
C ALA A 344 13.71 -24.93 -10.22
N CYS A 345 14.70 -25.13 -9.32
CA CYS A 345 15.07 -24.13 -8.31
C CYS A 345 15.67 -22.87 -8.94
N SER A 346 16.52 -23.01 -9.97
CA SER A 346 17.07 -21.86 -10.69
C SER A 346 15.97 -21.01 -11.32
N LEU A 347 15.00 -21.63 -12.00
CA LEU A 347 13.91 -20.91 -12.62
C LEU A 347 12.95 -20.32 -11.59
N ALA A 348 12.66 -21.04 -10.51
CA ALA A 348 11.83 -20.55 -9.40
C ALA A 348 12.50 -19.35 -8.71
N SER A 349 13.81 -19.36 -8.48
CA SER A 349 14.58 -18.23 -7.93
C SER A 349 14.51 -17.01 -8.84
N GLU A 350 14.69 -17.16 -10.15
CA GLU A 350 14.58 -16.07 -11.11
C GLU A 350 13.16 -15.44 -11.14
N ILE A 351 12.12 -16.24 -10.91
CA ILE A 351 10.75 -15.76 -10.80
C ILE A 351 10.58 -15.02 -9.47
N LEU A 352 11.11 -15.56 -8.38
CA LEU A 352 11.02 -14.97 -7.04
C LEU A 352 11.74 -13.63 -6.95
N GLU A 353 12.90 -13.45 -7.60
CA GLU A 353 13.58 -12.14 -7.69
C GLU A 353 12.70 -11.05 -8.30
N LYS A 354 11.74 -11.43 -9.13
CA LYS A 354 10.80 -10.52 -9.79
C LYS A 354 9.37 -10.64 -9.25
N LYS A 355 9.20 -11.10 -8.00
CA LYS A 355 7.88 -11.39 -7.41
C LYS A 355 6.92 -10.20 -7.44
N ASP A 356 7.42 -8.97 -7.33
CA ASP A 356 6.60 -7.76 -7.36
C ASP A 356 5.89 -7.53 -8.70
N PHE A 357 6.38 -8.15 -9.77
CA PHE A 357 5.76 -8.10 -11.09
C PHE A 357 4.75 -9.23 -11.35
N LEU A 358 4.61 -10.18 -10.45
CA LEU A 358 3.56 -11.21 -10.54
C LEU A 358 2.18 -10.61 -10.41
N ASN A 359 2.03 -9.55 -9.63
CA ASN A 359 0.80 -8.76 -9.56
C ASN A 359 0.65 -7.83 -10.76
N LYS A 360 -0.57 -7.74 -11.29
CA LYS A 360 -0.89 -6.79 -12.36
C LYS A 360 -0.93 -5.37 -11.78
N LYS A 361 -0.10 -4.48 -12.32
CA LYS A 361 -0.07 -3.07 -11.95
C LYS A 361 -1.00 -2.25 -12.86
N SER A 362 -1.61 -1.22 -12.31
CA SER A 362 -2.34 -0.21 -13.09
C SER A 362 -1.44 1.01 -13.31
N CYS A 363 -1.41 1.51 -14.55
CA CYS A 363 -0.70 2.75 -14.88
C CYS A 363 -1.71 3.86 -15.09
N TRP A 364 -1.50 4.99 -14.42
CA TRP A 364 -2.36 6.15 -14.44
C TRP A 364 -1.58 7.36 -14.93
N ILE A 365 -2.19 8.15 -15.80
CA ILE A 365 -1.61 9.39 -16.32
C ILE A 365 -2.36 10.53 -15.65
N PHE A 366 -1.66 11.34 -14.87
CA PHE A 366 -2.17 12.57 -14.29
C PHE A 366 -1.59 13.73 -15.10
N GLY A 367 -2.47 14.43 -15.82
CA GLY A 367 -2.14 15.66 -16.52
C GLY A 367 -2.38 16.84 -15.59
N GLY A 368 -1.46 17.80 -15.59
CA GLY A 368 -1.70 19.11 -15.04
C GLY A 368 -1.97 20.06 -16.20
N ASP A 369 -3.06 20.77 -16.17
CA ASP A 369 -3.34 21.91 -17.06
C ASP A 369 -2.92 23.20 -16.38
#